data_87134dca733bdf0ad73a2e2f73334c72
#
_entry.id   87134dca733bdf0ad73a2e2f73334c72
#
_cell.length_a   1.000
_cell.length_b   1.000
_cell.length_c   1.000
_cell.angle_alpha   90.00
_cell.angle_beta   90.00
_cell.angle_gamma   90.00
#
_symmetry.space_group_name_H-M   'P 1'
#
loop_
_entity.id
_entity.type
_entity.pdbx_description
1 polymer ?
#
loop_
_entity_poly.entity_id
_entity_poly.type
_entity_poly.pdbx_seq_one_letter_code
_entity_poly.pdbx_strand_id
1 'polypeptide(L)'
;YELKGATLSIIDKDDNVVETWKSDGETHYIERIPVGEYILREEAAPYGYKIANEVKFTVENTKEIQKVSMKDELVSGKIIIEKTDEVTGKGIAGVEFEIRDKDGKVIETLVTDKNGHAESKELPIAVFKDGNFVEDIKYFVVETKAAEGYILDSTPHEVVLQYDDEAPEVVTYTLSLTNKPTEPKLPQTGDNMNPWLYVGIGMFALLAGVGACFFKKKEEDVTE
;
A
#
# COMPACT_ATOMS: atom_id res chain seq x y z
N TYR A 1 10.09 23.24 -17.01
CA TYR A 1 8.70 23.65 -17.28
C TYR A 1 8.06 24.21 -16.02
N GLU A 2 7.09 25.11 -16.20
CA GLU A 2 6.26 25.64 -15.10
C GLU A 2 5.08 24.69 -14.88
N LEU A 3 4.79 24.35 -13.62
CA LEU A 3 3.65 23.49 -13.29
C LEU A 3 2.33 24.29 -13.40
N LYS A 4 1.30 23.60 -13.85
CA LYS A 4 -0.05 24.15 -13.95
C LYS A 4 -0.95 23.60 -12.84
N GLY A 5 -1.71 24.49 -12.20
CA GLY A 5 -2.75 24.11 -11.26
C GLY A 5 -2.41 24.32 -9.80
N ALA A 6 -1.17 24.70 -9.45
CA ALA A 6 -0.81 25.11 -8.10
C ALA A 6 -1.54 26.41 -7.69
N THR A 7 -1.94 26.52 -6.44
CA THR A 7 -2.39 27.79 -5.87
C THR A 7 -1.27 28.34 -5.02
N LEU A 8 -0.78 29.52 -5.40
CA LEU A 8 0.39 30.18 -4.81
C LEU A 8 -0.01 31.53 -4.18
N SER A 9 0.63 31.86 -3.07
CA SER A 9 0.45 33.15 -2.38
C SER A 9 1.78 33.79 -2.06
N ILE A 10 1.86 35.13 -2.17
CA ILE A 10 2.93 35.93 -1.58
C ILE A 10 2.42 36.54 -0.29
N ILE A 11 3.21 36.38 0.76
CA ILE A 11 2.89 36.79 2.11
C ILE A 11 3.98 37.78 2.58
N ASP A 12 3.60 38.91 3.17
CA ASP A 12 4.53 39.87 3.73
C ASP A 12 5.02 39.46 5.14
N LYS A 13 5.93 40.24 5.70
CA LYS A 13 6.50 40.01 7.05
C LYS A 13 5.49 40.09 8.20
N ASP A 14 4.31 40.63 7.96
CA ASP A 14 3.23 40.81 8.93
C ASP A 14 2.10 39.77 8.72
N ASP A 15 2.38 38.69 7.97
CA ASP A 15 1.48 37.62 7.60
C ASP A 15 0.27 38.03 6.73
N ASN A 16 0.34 39.18 6.06
CA ASN A 16 -0.70 39.59 5.13
C ASN A 16 -0.45 39.01 3.75
N VAL A 17 -1.52 38.48 3.16
CA VAL A 17 -1.47 37.99 1.76
C VAL A 17 -1.42 39.21 0.83
N VAL A 18 -0.34 39.30 0.05
CA VAL A 18 -0.10 40.40 -0.91
C VAL A 18 -0.78 40.04 -2.24
N GLU A 19 -0.62 38.82 -2.69
CA GLU A 19 -1.19 38.31 -3.94
C GLU A 19 -1.41 36.79 -3.86
N THR A 20 -2.46 36.32 -4.51
CA THR A 20 -2.73 34.87 -4.69
C THR A 20 -3.12 34.64 -6.13
N TRP A 21 -2.55 33.58 -6.73
CA TRP A 21 -2.90 33.17 -8.10
C TRP A 21 -2.90 31.67 -8.23
N LYS A 22 -3.47 31.18 -9.34
CA LYS A 22 -3.35 29.80 -9.78
C LYS A 22 -2.42 29.70 -10.95
N SER A 23 -1.39 28.85 -10.86
CA SER A 23 -0.42 28.66 -11.95
C SER A 23 -1.09 28.10 -13.21
N ASP A 24 -0.74 28.61 -14.35
CA ASP A 24 -1.30 28.26 -15.66
C ASP A 24 -0.31 27.57 -16.60
N GLY A 25 0.93 27.36 -16.12
CA GLY A 25 2.04 26.78 -16.88
C GLY A 25 2.99 27.83 -17.45
N GLU A 26 2.75 29.12 -17.14
CA GLU A 26 3.61 30.22 -17.53
C GLU A 26 4.15 30.95 -16.30
N THR A 27 5.24 31.72 -16.46
CA THR A 27 5.80 32.53 -15.37
C THR A 27 4.82 33.62 -14.97
N HIS A 28 4.46 33.68 -13.68
CA HIS A 28 3.63 34.73 -13.10
C HIS A 28 4.45 36.00 -12.86
N TYR A 29 3.94 37.17 -13.24
CA TYR A 29 4.59 38.46 -13.10
C TYR A 29 3.81 39.38 -12.17
N ILE A 30 4.51 39.93 -11.17
CA ILE A 30 3.97 40.96 -10.29
C ILE A 30 4.63 42.30 -10.66
N GLU A 31 3.87 43.21 -11.22
CA GLU A 31 4.40 44.46 -11.75
C GLU A 31 4.89 45.42 -10.66
N ARG A 32 4.27 45.39 -9.47
CA ARG A 32 4.58 46.31 -8.38
C ARG A 32 4.44 45.63 -7.03
N ILE A 33 5.57 45.34 -6.42
CA ILE A 33 5.66 44.83 -5.07
C ILE A 33 6.62 45.74 -4.28
N PRO A 34 6.28 46.24 -3.06
CA PRO A 34 7.18 47.06 -2.26
C PRO A 34 8.48 46.33 -1.93
N VAL A 35 9.55 47.11 -1.68
CA VAL A 35 10.80 46.57 -1.15
C VAL A 35 10.55 45.98 0.24
N GLY A 36 11.00 44.74 0.47
CA GLY A 36 10.78 44.07 1.75
C GLY A 36 11.06 42.57 1.68
N GLU A 37 10.81 41.88 2.81
CA GLU A 37 10.92 40.45 2.93
C GLU A 37 9.55 39.80 2.74
N TYR A 38 9.52 38.68 2.01
CA TYR A 38 8.32 37.97 1.62
C TYR A 38 8.52 36.47 1.70
N ILE A 39 7.40 35.75 1.71
CA ILE A 39 7.32 34.30 1.62
C ILE A 39 6.48 33.96 0.39
N LEU A 40 7.01 33.12 -0.49
CA LEU A 40 6.23 32.42 -1.50
C LEU A 40 5.76 31.12 -0.86
N ARG A 41 4.44 30.94 -0.78
CA ARG A 41 3.78 29.76 -0.20
C ARG A 41 2.90 29.09 -1.24
N GLU A 42 2.95 27.77 -1.28
CA GLU A 42 1.97 26.98 -2.01
C GLU A 42 0.83 26.59 -1.08
N GLU A 43 -0.39 27.03 -1.42
CA GLU A 43 -1.60 26.76 -0.64
C GLU A 43 -2.25 25.43 -1.08
N ALA A 44 -2.08 25.04 -2.36
CA ALA A 44 -2.53 23.79 -2.92
C ALA A 44 -1.62 23.37 -4.09
N ALA A 45 -1.11 22.16 -4.02
CA ALA A 45 -0.30 21.57 -5.07
C ALA A 45 -1.17 21.07 -6.25
N PRO A 46 -0.61 20.94 -7.45
CA PRO A 46 -1.27 20.23 -8.53
C PRO A 46 -1.44 18.75 -8.22
N TYR A 47 -2.40 18.09 -8.89
CA TYR A 47 -2.65 16.66 -8.72
C TYR A 47 -1.37 15.84 -8.83
N GLY A 48 -1.11 14.98 -7.84
CA GLY A 48 0.03 14.09 -7.79
C GLY A 48 1.35 14.72 -7.38
N TYR A 49 1.34 15.98 -6.94
CA TYR A 49 2.48 16.67 -6.35
C TYR A 49 2.28 16.93 -4.86
N LYS A 50 3.37 16.96 -4.12
CA LYS A 50 3.40 17.35 -2.71
C LYS A 50 3.37 18.87 -2.61
N ILE A 51 2.75 19.41 -1.57
CA ILE A 51 2.86 20.84 -1.27
C ILE A 51 4.33 21.19 -1.06
N ALA A 52 4.82 22.17 -1.81
CA ALA A 52 6.21 22.59 -1.75
C ALA A 52 6.53 23.35 -0.46
N ASN A 53 7.79 23.28 -0.03
CA ASN A 53 8.27 24.09 1.08
C ASN A 53 8.22 25.58 0.73
N GLU A 54 7.87 26.41 1.71
CA GLU A 54 7.88 27.87 1.59
C GLU A 54 9.26 28.38 1.17
N VAL A 55 9.27 29.39 0.29
CA VAL A 55 10.49 30.06 -0.16
C VAL A 55 10.49 31.49 0.38
N LYS A 56 11.43 31.80 1.26
CA LYS A 56 11.67 33.19 1.73
C LYS A 56 12.53 33.94 0.73
N PHE A 57 12.14 35.17 0.39
CA PHE A 57 12.88 36.03 -0.52
C PHE A 57 12.77 37.49 -0.13
N THR A 58 13.69 38.30 -0.66
CA THR A 58 13.72 39.76 -0.42
C THR A 58 13.55 40.47 -1.75
N VAL A 59 12.64 41.40 -1.80
CA VAL A 59 12.49 42.37 -2.90
C VAL A 59 13.40 43.55 -2.65
N GLU A 60 14.32 43.81 -3.57
CA GLU A 60 15.29 44.91 -3.48
C GLU A 60 14.93 46.05 -4.44
N ASN A 61 15.39 47.26 -4.14
CA ASN A 61 15.23 48.40 -5.01
C ASN A 61 16.21 48.33 -6.19
N THR A 62 15.85 47.61 -7.22
CA THR A 62 16.64 47.42 -8.45
C THR A 62 15.80 47.74 -9.66
N LYS A 63 16.49 47.98 -10.81
CA LYS A 63 15.84 48.12 -12.14
C LYS A 63 15.67 46.78 -12.85
N GLU A 64 16.17 45.71 -12.30
CA GLU A 64 16.17 44.38 -12.93
C GLU A 64 14.97 43.57 -12.39
N ILE A 65 14.48 42.66 -13.23
CA ILE A 65 13.46 41.70 -12.82
C ILE A 65 14.11 40.70 -11.85
N GLN A 66 13.57 40.59 -10.65
CA GLN A 66 13.96 39.60 -9.67
C GLN A 66 13.12 38.35 -9.86
N LYS A 67 13.73 37.16 -9.79
CA LYS A 67 13.06 35.87 -9.97
C LYS A 67 13.13 35.05 -8.71
N VAL A 68 12.00 34.46 -8.35
CA VAL A 68 11.88 33.46 -7.30
C VAL A 68 11.29 32.19 -7.92
N SER A 69 11.79 31.04 -7.54
CA SER A 69 11.26 29.76 -8.03
C SER A 69 11.00 28.82 -6.86
N MET A 70 9.92 28.08 -6.94
CA MET A 70 9.55 26.97 -6.07
C MET A 70 9.68 25.66 -6.88
N LYS A 71 9.94 24.54 -6.19
CA LYS A 71 10.04 23.23 -6.83
C LYS A 71 9.13 22.26 -6.07
N ASP A 72 8.31 21.58 -6.82
CA ASP A 72 7.41 20.57 -6.33
C ASP A 72 8.00 19.18 -6.53
N GLU A 73 7.68 18.27 -5.62
CA GLU A 73 8.03 16.87 -5.69
C GLU A 73 6.78 16.03 -5.98
N LEU A 74 6.96 14.97 -6.79
CA LEU A 74 5.88 14.03 -7.04
C LEU A 74 5.54 13.23 -5.78
N VAL A 75 4.26 12.98 -5.58
CA VAL A 75 3.79 12.01 -4.59
C VAL A 75 4.23 10.63 -5.02
N SER A 76 4.65 9.81 -4.06
CA SER A 76 4.96 8.40 -4.24
C SER A 76 3.94 7.53 -3.50
N GLY A 77 3.99 6.24 -3.72
CA GLY A 77 3.16 5.30 -2.98
C GLY A 77 3.88 4.02 -2.63
N LYS A 78 3.31 3.26 -1.69
CA LYS A 78 3.81 1.97 -1.25
C LYS A 78 2.72 0.92 -1.30
N ILE A 79 3.10 -0.30 -1.65
CA ILE A 79 2.25 -1.48 -1.60
C ILE A 79 2.63 -2.27 -0.37
N ILE A 80 1.66 -2.51 0.51
CA ILE A 80 1.77 -3.34 1.70
C ILE A 80 1.06 -4.65 1.42
N ILE A 81 1.70 -5.77 1.73
CA ILE A 81 1.12 -7.11 1.61
C ILE A 81 0.94 -7.69 3.00
N GLU A 82 -0.28 -8.11 3.31
CA GLU A 82 -0.63 -8.86 4.52
C GLU A 82 -1.02 -10.27 4.10
N LYS A 83 -0.13 -11.23 4.34
CA LYS A 83 -0.29 -12.63 3.95
C LYS A 83 -0.65 -13.50 5.14
N THR A 84 -1.82 -14.15 5.09
CA THR A 84 -2.34 -14.95 6.21
C THR A 84 -2.76 -16.36 5.77
N ASP A 85 -2.78 -17.26 6.75
CA ASP A 85 -3.32 -18.59 6.63
C ASP A 85 -4.87 -18.54 6.57
N GLU A 86 -5.45 -19.15 5.55
CA GLU A 86 -6.90 -19.12 5.31
C GLU A 86 -7.73 -19.70 6.46
N VAL A 87 -7.17 -20.65 7.22
CA VAL A 87 -7.87 -21.36 8.28
C VAL A 87 -7.70 -20.70 9.64
N THR A 88 -6.48 -20.29 9.96
CA THR A 88 -6.12 -19.79 11.30
C THR A 88 -6.05 -18.26 11.38
N GLY A 89 -5.99 -17.56 10.26
CA GLY A 89 -5.79 -16.12 10.17
C GLY A 89 -4.40 -15.64 10.60
N LYS A 90 -3.47 -16.56 10.88
CA LYS A 90 -2.09 -16.19 11.28
C LYS A 90 -1.27 -15.77 10.08
N GLY A 91 -0.36 -14.82 10.30
CA GLY A 91 0.59 -14.39 9.27
C GLY A 91 1.49 -15.52 8.78
N ILE A 92 1.78 -15.54 7.47
CA ILE A 92 2.63 -16.54 6.83
C ILE A 92 3.95 -15.89 6.43
N ALA A 93 5.06 -16.37 6.99
CA ALA A 93 6.40 -15.91 6.67
C ALA A 93 6.98 -16.60 5.43
N GLY A 94 7.89 -15.92 4.72
CA GLY A 94 8.69 -16.52 3.64
C GLY A 94 7.95 -16.74 2.33
N VAL A 95 6.80 -16.09 2.15
CA VAL A 95 6.10 -16.05 0.86
C VAL A 95 6.74 -14.99 -0.02
N GLU A 96 7.11 -15.36 -1.27
CA GLU A 96 7.75 -14.44 -2.21
C GLU A 96 6.71 -13.87 -3.18
N PHE A 97 6.75 -12.54 -3.36
CA PHE A 97 5.91 -11.79 -4.28
C PHE A 97 6.76 -10.98 -5.25
N GLU A 98 6.28 -10.82 -6.45
CA GLU A 98 6.80 -9.84 -7.40
C GLU A 98 5.77 -8.74 -7.64
N ILE A 99 6.25 -7.49 -7.61
CA ILE A 99 5.52 -6.34 -8.12
C ILE A 99 5.96 -6.15 -9.57
N ARG A 100 5.02 -6.18 -10.50
CA ARG A 100 5.25 -6.08 -11.95
C ARG A 100 4.52 -4.86 -12.52
N ASP A 101 5.04 -4.33 -13.62
CA ASP A 101 4.33 -3.34 -14.43
C ASP A 101 3.30 -4.01 -15.38
N LYS A 102 2.60 -3.19 -16.17
CA LYS A 102 1.60 -3.64 -17.15
C LYS A 102 2.17 -4.57 -18.24
N ASP A 103 3.46 -4.50 -18.50
CA ASP A 103 4.15 -5.31 -19.51
C ASP A 103 4.76 -6.59 -18.91
N GLY A 104 4.52 -6.84 -17.61
CA GLY A 104 4.99 -8.00 -16.87
C GLY A 104 6.43 -7.91 -16.39
N LYS A 105 7.09 -6.75 -16.54
CA LYS A 105 8.45 -6.53 -16.07
C LYS A 105 8.44 -6.43 -14.54
N VAL A 106 9.33 -7.18 -13.89
CA VAL A 106 9.52 -7.13 -12.44
C VAL A 106 10.14 -5.79 -12.03
N ILE A 107 9.43 -5.07 -11.16
CA ILE A 107 9.85 -3.80 -10.55
C ILE A 107 10.56 -4.08 -9.22
N GLU A 108 10.01 -5.01 -8.42
CA GLU A 108 10.51 -5.35 -7.10
C GLU A 108 10.08 -6.77 -6.71
N THR A 109 10.90 -7.42 -5.87
CA THR A 109 10.58 -8.70 -5.24
C THR A 109 10.51 -8.49 -3.73
N LEU A 110 9.45 -9.00 -3.11
CA LEU A 110 9.17 -8.90 -1.69
C LEU A 110 9.09 -10.29 -1.06
N VAL A 111 9.45 -10.38 0.23
CA VAL A 111 9.32 -11.60 1.02
C VAL A 111 8.63 -11.25 2.33
N THR A 112 7.59 -12.00 2.69
CA THR A 112 6.86 -11.76 3.93
C THR A 112 7.67 -12.09 5.16
N ASP A 113 7.58 -11.24 6.18
CA ASP A 113 8.20 -11.41 7.48
C ASP A 113 7.43 -12.45 8.35
N LYS A 114 7.87 -12.62 9.61
CA LYS A 114 7.26 -13.54 10.59
C LYS A 114 5.77 -13.27 10.90
N ASN A 115 5.29 -12.09 10.59
CA ASN A 115 3.90 -11.69 10.80
C ASN A 115 3.07 -11.79 9.50
N GLY A 116 3.69 -12.20 8.39
CA GLY A 116 3.07 -12.23 7.07
C GLY A 116 3.08 -10.88 6.36
N HIS A 117 3.86 -9.91 6.85
CA HIS A 117 3.92 -8.55 6.32
C HIS A 117 5.09 -8.39 5.34
N ALA A 118 4.84 -7.67 4.24
CA ALA A 118 5.87 -7.16 3.34
C ALA A 118 5.48 -5.78 2.82
N GLU A 119 6.47 -4.91 2.62
CA GLU A 119 6.27 -3.53 2.16
C GLU A 119 7.22 -3.22 1.01
N SER A 120 6.74 -2.57 -0.05
CA SER A 120 7.56 -2.12 -1.15
C SER A 120 8.36 -0.86 -0.78
N LYS A 121 9.41 -0.58 -1.56
CA LYS A 121 9.94 0.79 -1.64
C LYS A 121 8.89 1.74 -2.20
N GLU A 122 9.20 3.03 -2.17
CA GLU A 122 8.36 4.04 -2.81
C GLU A 122 8.32 3.85 -4.33
N LEU A 123 7.11 3.84 -4.86
CA LEU A 123 6.79 3.63 -6.27
C LEU A 123 6.11 4.88 -6.84
N PRO A 124 6.33 5.22 -8.11
CA PRO A 124 5.54 6.24 -8.79
C PRO A 124 4.05 5.89 -8.79
N ILE A 125 3.18 6.89 -8.62
CA ILE A 125 1.71 6.65 -8.62
C ILE A 125 1.10 6.87 -10.00
N ALA A 126 1.69 7.77 -10.80
CA ALA A 126 1.16 8.16 -12.10
C ALA A 126 2.28 8.50 -13.09
N VAL A 127 1.93 8.54 -14.36
CA VAL A 127 2.79 9.03 -15.44
C VAL A 127 2.52 10.51 -15.65
N PHE A 128 3.57 11.31 -15.64
CA PHE A 128 3.51 12.75 -15.95
C PHE A 128 4.32 13.04 -17.22
N LYS A 129 3.83 13.96 -18.03
CA LYS A 129 4.54 14.51 -19.19
C LYS A 129 4.51 16.02 -19.13
N ASP A 130 5.69 16.64 -19.15
CA ASP A 130 5.85 18.09 -19.03
C ASP A 130 5.06 18.68 -17.85
N GLY A 131 5.11 18.00 -16.68
CA GLY A 131 4.38 18.37 -15.47
C GLY A 131 2.89 18.05 -15.46
N ASN A 132 2.32 17.58 -16.56
CA ASN A 132 0.90 17.27 -16.63
C ASN A 132 0.64 15.78 -16.39
N PHE A 133 -0.41 15.48 -15.62
CA PHE A 133 -0.89 14.12 -15.42
C PHE A 133 -1.31 13.49 -16.77
N VAL A 134 -0.91 12.24 -16.99
CA VAL A 134 -1.26 11.46 -18.17
C VAL A 134 -2.17 10.29 -17.79
N GLU A 135 -1.71 9.41 -16.91
CA GLU A 135 -2.45 8.22 -16.47
C GLU A 135 -1.91 7.70 -15.14
N ASP A 136 -2.75 7.01 -14.39
CA ASP A 136 -2.34 6.25 -13.22
C ASP A 136 -1.52 5.03 -13.61
N ILE A 137 -0.51 4.70 -12.77
CA ILE A 137 0.30 3.51 -13.00
C ILE A 137 -0.42 2.28 -12.38
N LYS A 138 -0.55 1.23 -13.20
CA LYS A 138 -1.06 -0.06 -12.78
C LYS A 138 0.11 -0.99 -12.43
N TYR A 139 0.08 -1.50 -11.21
CA TYR A 139 0.97 -2.55 -10.74
C TYR A 139 0.24 -3.88 -10.63
N PHE A 140 0.97 -4.97 -10.77
CA PHE A 140 0.46 -6.33 -10.58
C PHE A 140 1.30 -7.04 -9.53
N VAL A 141 0.67 -7.41 -8.42
CA VAL A 141 1.29 -8.19 -7.35
C VAL A 141 1.01 -9.66 -7.61
N VAL A 142 2.06 -10.47 -7.72
CA VAL A 142 1.98 -11.89 -8.05
C VAL A 142 2.78 -12.69 -7.03
N GLU A 143 2.15 -13.68 -6.40
CA GLU A 143 2.87 -14.65 -5.59
C GLU A 143 3.67 -15.59 -6.49
N THR A 144 4.99 -15.65 -6.29
CA THR A 144 5.90 -16.47 -7.10
C THR A 144 6.37 -17.71 -6.37
N LYS A 145 6.29 -17.70 -5.02
CA LYS A 145 6.63 -18.85 -4.20
C LYS A 145 5.86 -18.84 -2.89
N ALA A 146 5.10 -19.90 -2.64
CA ALA A 146 4.43 -20.11 -1.36
C ALA A 146 5.42 -20.55 -0.27
N ALA A 147 5.07 -20.31 0.98
CA ALA A 147 5.75 -20.89 2.12
C ALA A 147 5.57 -22.42 2.16
N GLU A 148 6.48 -23.12 2.85
CA GLU A 148 6.36 -24.58 3.03
C GLU A 148 5.04 -24.94 3.72
N GLY A 149 4.33 -25.93 3.17
CA GLY A 149 3.04 -26.38 3.66
C GLY A 149 1.83 -25.59 3.14
N TYR A 150 2.03 -24.70 2.17
CA TYR A 150 0.96 -23.91 1.56
C TYR A 150 0.88 -24.11 0.05
N ILE A 151 -0.32 -23.89 -0.49
CA ILE A 151 -0.57 -23.94 -1.95
C ILE A 151 -0.26 -22.56 -2.52
N LEU A 152 0.53 -22.53 -3.61
CA LEU A 152 0.82 -21.31 -4.35
C LEU A 152 -0.44 -20.77 -5.03
N ASP A 153 -0.72 -19.48 -4.86
CA ASP A 153 -1.71 -18.74 -5.64
C ASP A 153 -0.99 -17.67 -6.48
N SER A 154 -0.74 -17.99 -7.73
CA SER A 154 -0.06 -17.09 -8.67
C SER A 154 -1.02 -16.14 -9.41
N THR A 155 -2.23 -15.94 -8.92
CA THR A 155 -3.19 -14.99 -9.49
C THR A 155 -2.63 -13.56 -9.38
N PRO A 156 -2.53 -12.82 -10.51
CA PRO A 156 -2.10 -11.42 -10.47
C PRO A 156 -3.17 -10.54 -9.84
N HIS A 157 -2.80 -9.70 -8.88
CA HIS A 157 -3.66 -8.71 -8.27
C HIS A 157 -3.30 -7.32 -8.77
N GLU A 158 -4.22 -6.67 -9.49
CA GLU A 158 -4.04 -5.29 -9.95
C GLU A 158 -4.10 -4.32 -8.78
N VAL A 159 -3.13 -3.42 -8.69
CA VAL A 159 -3.03 -2.36 -7.69
C VAL A 159 -2.81 -1.03 -8.40
N VAL A 160 -3.63 -0.04 -8.06
CA VAL A 160 -3.46 1.36 -8.46
C VAL A 160 -3.30 2.20 -7.20
N LEU A 161 -2.20 2.92 -7.12
CA LEU A 161 -1.90 3.83 -6.01
C LEU A 161 -2.57 5.16 -6.30
N GLN A 162 -3.78 5.34 -5.78
CA GLN A 162 -4.57 6.55 -6.04
C GLN A 162 -4.22 7.66 -5.04
N TYR A 163 -3.91 8.82 -5.58
CA TYR A 163 -3.78 10.05 -4.84
C TYR A 163 -5.16 10.67 -4.64
N ASP A 164 -5.47 11.09 -3.42
CA ASP A 164 -6.55 12.01 -3.13
C ASP A 164 -5.99 13.30 -2.52
N ASP A 165 -6.71 14.40 -2.63
CA ASP A 165 -6.25 15.74 -2.22
C ASP A 165 -6.02 15.87 -0.69
N GLU A 166 -6.43 14.87 0.10
CA GLU A 166 -6.20 14.76 1.54
C GLU A 166 -5.04 13.79 1.86
N ALA A 167 -4.43 13.20 0.83
CA ALA A 167 -3.46 12.14 1.00
C ALA A 167 -2.15 12.64 1.65
N PRO A 168 -1.53 11.80 2.47
CA PRO A 168 -0.19 12.04 2.97
C PRO A 168 0.83 12.07 1.81
N GLU A 169 2.04 12.52 2.10
CA GLU A 169 3.15 12.59 1.12
C GLU A 169 3.45 11.24 0.43
N VAL A 170 3.06 10.13 1.06
CA VAL A 170 3.19 8.76 0.53
C VAL A 170 1.85 8.04 0.65
N VAL A 171 1.28 7.68 -0.48
CA VAL A 171 0.04 6.88 -0.55
C VAL A 171 0.34 5.43 -0.21
N THR A 172 -0.50 4.78 0.58
CA THR A 172 -0.34 3.36 0.89
C THR A 172 -1.53 2.54 0.39
N TYR A 173 -1.25 1.40 -0.24
CA TYR A 173 -2.26 0.41 -0.61
C TYR A 173 -1.97 -0.91 0.07
N THR A 174 -2.90 -1.39 0.91
CA THR A 174 -2.76 -2.68 1.60
C THR A 174 -3.51 -3.78 0.86
N LEU A 175 -2.79 -4.80 0.45
CA LEU A 175 -3.30 -6.00 -0.20
C LEU A 175 -3.30 -7.16 0.79
N SER A 176 -4.50 -7.57 1.22
CA SER A 176 -4.67 -8.71 2.12
C SER A 176 -4.92 -9.99 1.32
N LEU A 177 -4.04 -10.97 1.48
CA LEU A 177 -4.06 -12.23 0.74
C LEU A 177 -4.00 -13.42 1.71
N THR A 178 -4.64 -14.52 1.32
CA THR A 178 -4.59 -15.77 2.09
C THR A 178 -3.92 -16.87 1.30
N ASN A 179 -3.30 -17.85 1.98
CA ASN A 179 -2.92 -19.11 1.37
C ASN A 179 -3.59 -20.27 2.09
N LYS A 180 -3.96 -21.27 1.28
CA LYS A 180 -4.53 -22.52 1.75
C LYS A 180 -3.42 -23.48 2.17
N PRO A 181 -3.47 -24.07 3.39
CA PRO A 181 -2.51 -25.09 3.74
C PRO A 181 -2.67 -26.32 2.84
N THR A 182 -1.56 -26.97 2.54
CA THR A 182 -1.59 -28.27 1.87
C THR A 182 -2.17 -29.32 2.81
N GLU A 183 -2.98 -30.25 2.29
CA GLU A 183 -3.44 -31.37 3.09
C GLU A 183 -2.23 -32.20 3.56
N PRO A 184 -2.23 -32.68 4.81
CA PRO A 184 -1.19 -33.58 5.28
C PRO A 184 -1.12 -34.80 4.36
N LYS A 185 0.05 -35.08 3.81
CA LYS A 185 0.23 -36.35 3.08
C LYS A 185 -0.02 -37.49 4.06
N LEU A 186 -1.09 -38.23 3.84
CA LEU A 186 -1.29 -39.48 4.58
C LEU A 186 -0.06 -40.38 4.30
N PRO A 187 0.50 -41.05 5.30
CA PRO A 187 1.57 -42.02 5.10
C PRO A 187 1.13 -43.02 4.05
N GLN A 188 1.91 -43.15 2.98
CA GLN A 188 1.62 -44.18 2.00
C GLN A 188 1.71 -45.55 2.71
N THR A 189 0.62 -46.29 2.70
CA THR A 189 0.54 -47.68 3.21
C THR A 189 1.34 -48.58 2.28
N GLY A 190 2.66 -48.56 2.40
CA GLY A 190 3.58 -49.34 1.57
C GLY A 190 4.86 -49.77 2.26
N ASP A 191 5.27 -49.03 3.28
CA ASP A 191 6.45 -49.38 4.07
C ASP A 191 6.05 -49.98 5.41
N ASN A 192 6.18 -51.31 5.51
CA ASN A 192 6.29 -52.13 6.74
C ASN A 192 5.65 -51.63 8.05
N MET A 193 4.58 -50.84 8.01
CA MET A 193 3.87 -50.46 9.23
C MET A 193 2.83 -51.53 9.58
N ASN A 194 2.96 -52.03 10.78
CA ASN A 194 2.11 -53.09 11.33
C ASN A 194 0.61 -52.66 11.23
N PRO A 195 -0.23 -53.38 10.44
CA PRO A 195 -1.63 -53.01 10.19
C PRO A 195 -2.47 -52.87 11.51
N TRP A 196 -2.03 -53.48 12.57
CA TRP A 196 -2.69 -53.47 13.86
C TRP A 196 -2.61 -52.10 14.58
N LEU A 197 -1.68 -51.20 14.19
CA LEU A 197 -1.57 -49.87 14.79
C LEU A 197 -2.75 -48.98 14.38
N TYR A 198 -3.27 -49.15 13.18
CA TYR A 198 -4.40 -48.35 12.67
C TYR A 198 -5.75 -48.85 13.20
N VAL A 199 -5.87 -50.14 13.53
CA VAL A 199 -7.09 -50.68 14.16
C VAL A 199 -7.27 -50.12 15.55
N GLY A 200 -6.18 -49.84 16.27
CA GLY A 200 -6.23 -49.23 17.59
C GLY A 200 -6.74 -47.78 17.61
N ILE A 201 -6.32 -46.99 16.63
CA ILE A 201 -6.72 -45.56 16.53
C ILE A 201 -8.16 -45.42 16.04
N GLY A 202 -8.59 -46.25 15.10
CA GLY A 202 -9.98 -46.27 14.61
C GLY A 202 -10.99 -46.71 15.68
N MET A 203 -10.64 -47.66 16.57
CA MET A 203 -11.50 -48.08 17.67
C MET A 203 -11.63 -47.01 18.79
N PHE A 204 -10.59 -46.21 19.03
CA PHE A 204 -10.69 -45.15 20.04
C PHE A 204 -11.62 -44.01 19.55
N ALA A 205 -11.67 -43.69 18.27
CA ALA A 205 -12.59 -42.67 17.73
C ALA A 205 -14.05 -43.14 17.76
N LEU A 206 -14.30 -44.45 17.54
CA LEU A 206 -15.66 -45.03 17.66
C LEU A 206 -16.15 -45.12 19.10
N LEU A 207 -15.28 -45.40 20.09
CA LEU A 207 -15.65 -45.43 21.50
C LEU A 207 -15.92 -44.04 22.08
N ALA A 208 -15.24 -42.99 21.62
CA ALA A 208 -15.54 -41.63 22.04
C ALA A 208 -16.87 -41.12 21.46
N GLY A 209 -17.27 -41.55 20.27
CA GLY A 209 -18.57 -41.19 19.67
C GLY A 209 -19.77 -41.88 20.31
N VAL A 210 -19.61 -43.10 20.77
CA VAL A 210 -20.71 -43.88 21.44
C VAL A 210 -20.92 -43.43 22.90
N GLY A 211 -19.87 -42.97 23.58
CA GLY A 211 -19.96 -42.46 24.96
C GLY A 211 -20.78 -41.17 25.08
N ALA A 212 -20.76 -40.31 24.04
CA ALA A 212 -21.51 -39.05 24.03
C ALA A 212 -23.03 -39.24 23.81
N CYS A 213 -23.48 -40.37 23.23
CA CYS A 213 -24.90 -40.63 23.03
C CYS A 213 -25.61 -41.22 24.29
N PHE A 214 -24.88 -41.84 25.21
CA PHE A 214 -25.47 -42.43 26.39
C PHE A 214 -25.71 -41.47 27.57
N PHE A 215 -25.06 -40.33 27.59
CA PHE A 215 -25.24 -39.34 28.66
C PHE A 215 -26.42 -38.39 28.47
N LYS A 216 -27.06 -38.35 27.29
CA LYS A 216 -28.15 -37.40 26.98
C LYS A 216 -29.54 -37.95 27.25
N LYS A 217 -29.68 -39.20 27.75
CA LYS A 217 -31.00 -39.89 27.96
C LYS A 217 -31.37 -40.13 29.42
N LYS A 218 -30.68 -39.52 30.37
CA LYS A 218 -30.94 -39.79 31.81
C LYS A 218 -31.40 -38.56 32.62
N GLU A 219 -31.84 -37.49 31.99
CA GLU A 219 -32.33 -36.27 32.65
C GLU A 219 -33.79 -35.90 32.37
N GLU A 220 -34.59 -36.83 31.79
CA GLU A 220 -36.04 -36.58 31.68
C GLU A 220 -36.79 -37.76 32.32
N ASP A 221 -36.83 -37.84 33.64
CA ASP A 221 -37.87 -38.49 34.41
C ASP A 221 -37.58 -38.30 35.89
N VAL A 222 -37.95 -37.15 36.44
CA VAL A 222 -38.42 -36.97 37.84
C VAL A 222 -39.06 -35.58 37.93
N THR A 223 -40.38 -35.52 37.75
CA THR A 223 -41.24 -34.56 38.45
C THR A 223 -42.61 -35.19 38.61
N GLU A 224 -42.88 -35.63 39.76
CA GLU A 224 -44.11 -35.40 40.47
C GLU A 224 -43.81 -34.58 41.69
#